data_391e9567591c3ae15004f99d6fdfe19f
#
_entry.id   391e9567591c3ae15004f99d6fdfe19f
#
_cell.length_a   1.000
_cell.length_b   1.000
_cell.length_c   1.000
_cell.angle_alpha   90.00
_cell.angle_beta   90.00
_cell.angle_gamma   90.00
#
_symmetry.space_group_name_H-M   'P 1'
#
loop_
_entity.id
_entity.type
_entity.pdbx_description
1 polymer ?
#
loop_
_entity_poly.entity_id
_entity_poly.type
_entity_poly.pdbx_seq_one_letter_code
_entity_poly.pdbx_strand_id
1 'polypeptide(L)'
;MSSFITSVLDFLTSLGYLGIALGLMIEIIPSEIVLAYGGYMISQGMISFPGAVIAGIIGGTIAQWFLYWIGAYGGRPFLQKYGKYLFIHDKHIDLAENWFNKYGAGVVFSARFVPVVRHAISIPAGIAKMPFWKFTSLTVLAMIPWSILFIYLGGKLGENWANIEDVASKYTLPFVVAAFVIIVLYFVFKRTRTKRV
;
A
#
# COMPACT_ATOMS: atom_id res chain seq x y z
N MET A 1 7.55 7.31 -18.73
CA MET A 1 8.19 6.84 -17.46
C MET A 1 9.65 7.26 -17.50
N SER A 2 10.24 7.68 -16.36
CA SER A 2 11.67 8.03 -16.37
C SER A 2 12.51 6.79 -16.68
N SER A 3 13.60 6.94 -17.44
CA SER A 3 14.55 5.85 -17.78
C SER A 3 15.01 5.07 -16.52
N PHE A 4 15.09 5.74 -15.38
CA PHE A 4 15.43 5.14 -14.09
C PHE A 4 14.40 4.09 -13.64
N ILE A 5 13.09 4.40 -13.69
CA ILE A 5 12.04 3.46 -13.27
C ILE A 5 12.07 2.23 -14.18
N THR A 6 12.23 2.40 -15.49
CA THR A 6 12.34 1.29 -16.44
C THR A 6 13.53 0.39 -16.11
N SER A 7 14.72 0.98 -15.87
CA SER A 7 15.92 0.20 -15.51
C SER A 7 15.76 -0.57 -14.21
N VAL A 8 15.09 0.01 -13.21
CA VAL A 8 14.81 -0.69 -11.93
C VAL A 8 13.82 -1.84 -12.14
N LEU A 9 12.77 -1.64 -12.94
CA LEU A 9 11.81 -2.70 -13.26
C LEU A 9 12.47 -3.84 -14.03
N ASP A 10 13.33 -3.54 -15.00
CA ASP A 10 14.08 -4.55 -15.77
C ASP A 10 15.02 -5.36 -14.87
N PHE A 11 15.70 -4.70 -13.93
CA PHE A 11 16.50 -5.38 -12.92
C PHE A 11 15.64 -6.28 -12.02
N LEU A 12 14.52 -5.79 -11.51
CA LEU A 12 13.59 -6.57 -10.69
C LEU A 12 13.02 -7.76 -11.47
N THR A 13 12.77 -7.60 -12.77
CA THR A 13 12.31 -8.67 -13.65
C THR A 13 13.32 -9.81 -13.73
N SER A 14 14.61 -9.49 -13.84
CA SER A 14 15.68 -10.50 -13.91
C SER A 14 15.75 -11.38 -12.66
N LEU A 15 15.22 -10.89 -11.52
CA LEU A 15 15.17 -11.60 -10.24
C LEU A 15 13.87 -12.42 -10.06
N GLY A 16 12.92 -12.35 -10.97
CA GLY A 16 11.65 -13.09 -10.91
C GLY A 16 10.86 -12.82 -9.62
N TYR A 17 10.55 -13.87 -8.86
CA TYR A 17 9.80 -13.72 -7.59
C TYR A 17 10.53 -12.87 -6.55
N LEU A 18 11.87 -12.98 -6.48
CA LEU A 18 12.67 -12.16 -5.57
C LEU A 18 12.57 -10.68 -5.93
N GLY A 19 12.46 -10.35 -7.22
CA GLY A 19 12.26 -8.98 -7.66
C GLY A 19 10.96 -8.37 -7.15
N ILE A 20 9.86 -9.12 -7.17
CA ILE A 20 8.59 -8.67 -6.59
C ILE A 20 8.74 -8.44 -5.08
N ALA A 21 9.32 -9.41 -4.36
CA ALA A 21 9.50 -9.31 -2.92
C ALA A 21 10.39 -8.11 -2.54
N LEU A 22 11.55 -7.95 -3.19
CA LEU A 22 12.49 -6.85 -2.94
C LEU A 22 11.90 -5.49 -3.33
N GLY A 23 11.22 -5.41 -4.48
CA GLY A 23 10.55 -4.18 -4.92
C GLY A 23 9.52 -3.67 -3.91
N LEU A 24 8.78 -4.60 -3.28
CA LEU A 24 7.84 -4.27 -2.22
C LEU A 24 8.52 -3.94 -0.88
N MET A 25 9.64 -4.61 -0.55
CA MET A 25 10.37 -4.35 0.70
C MET A 25 11.00 -2.96 0.74
N ILE A 26 11.52 -2.48 -0.39
CA ILE A 26 12.24 -1.21 -0.47
C ILE A 26 11.27 -0.03 -0.57
N GLU A 27 10.06 -0.24 -1.08
CA GLU A 27 8.97 0.75 -1.22
C GLU A 27 9.36 2.05 -1.98
N ILE A 28 10.40 2.02 -2.82
CA ILE A 28 10.78 3.14 -3.68
C ILE A 28 9.74 3.33 -4.79
N ILE A 29 9.21 2.22 -5.31
CA ILE A 29 8.15 2.21 -6.31
C ILE A 29 6.84 1.86 -5.60
N PRO A 30 5.73 2.54 -5.92
CA PRO A 30 4.43 2.17 -5.38
C PRO A 30 4.14 0.68 -5.56
N SER A 31 3.70 0.02 -4.50
CA SER A 31 3.49 -1.43 -4.48
C SER A 31 2.50 -1.90 -5.55
N GLU A 32 1.56 -1.04 -5.95
CA GLU A 32 0.61 -1.30 -7.03
C GLU A 32 1.33 -1.51 -8.35
N ILE A 33 2.35 -0.70 -8.63
CA ILE A 33 3.15 -0.82 -9.86
C ILE A 33 3.98 -2.11 -9.83
N VAL A 34 4.63 -2.41 -8.68
CA VAL A 34 5.43 -3.64 -8.53
C VAL A 34 4.56 -4.89 -8.71
N LEU A 35 3.37 -4.92 -8.09
CA LEU A 35 2.44 -6.04 -8.21
C LEU A 35 1.85 -6.16 -9.62
N ALA A 36 1.46 -5.03 -10.25
CA ALA A 36 0.98 -5.02 -11.62
C ALA A 36 2.06 -5.50 -12.59
N TYR A 37 3.31 -5.11 -12.36
CA TYR A 37 4.44 -5.60 -13.15
C TYR A 37 4.69 -7.10 -12.96
N GLY A 38 4.48 -7.63 -11.75
CA GLY A 38 4.42 -9.07 -11.50
C GLY A 38 3.36 -9.78 -12.34
N GLY A 39 2.19 -9.14 -12.50
CA GLY A 39 1.13 -9.61 -13.40
C GLY A 39 1.56 -9.61 -14.88
N TYR A 40 2.26 -8.56 -15.32
CA TYR A 40 2.87 -8.54 -16.66
C TYR A 40 3.86 -9.69 -16.87
N MET A 41 4.74 -9.98 -15.90
CA MET A 41 5.68 -11.11 -15.98
C MET A 41 4.96 -12.47 -16.13
N ILE A 42 3.77 -12.60 -15.51
CA ILE A 42 2.93 -13.79 -15.68
C ILE A 42 2.41 -13.90 -17.10
N SER A 43 1.93 -12.80 -17.69
CA SER A 43 1.44 -12.80 -19.09
C SER A 43 2.53 -13.15 -20.10
N GLN A 44 3.79 -12.89 -19.75
CA GLN A 44 4.97 -13.29 -20.54
C GLN A 44 5.44 -14.74 -20.25
N GLY A 45 4.77 -15.47 -19.37
CA GLY A 45 5.13 -16.85 -19.01
C GLY A 45 6.41 -16.98 -18.16
N MET A 46 6.92 -15.88 -17.60
CA MET A 46 8.17 -15.86 -16.81
C MET A 46 7.98 -16.44 -15.41
N ILE A 47 6.83 -16.19 -14.78
CA ILE A 47 6.51 -16.60 -13.41
C ILE A 47 5.07 -17.09 -13.31
N SER A 48 4.77 -17.86 -12.26
CA SER A 48 3.40 -18.33 -12.00
C SER A 48 2.62 -17.36 -11.11
N PHE A 49 1.29 -17.31 -11.28
CA PHE A 49 0.40 -16.48 -10.48
C PHE A 49 0.49 -16.77 -8.97
N PRO A 50 0.41 -18.04 -8.50
CA PRO A 50 0.54 -18.31 -7.07
C PRO A 50 1.88 -17.88 -6.49
N GLY A 51 2.97 -18.11 -7.23
CA GLY A 51 4.32 -17.70 -6.79
C GLY A 51 4.45 -16.18 -6.67
N ALA A 52 3.90 -15.42 -7.64
CA ALA A 52 3.89 -13.96 -7.59
C ALA A 52 3.07 -13.43 -6.39
N VAL A 53 1.91 -14.02 -6.11
CA VAL A 53 1.08 -13.66 -4.94
C VAL A 53 1.83 -13.92 -3.64
N ILE A 54 2.47 -15.08 -3.50
CA ILE A 54 3.27 -15.42 -2.30
C ILE A 54 4.42 -14.44 -2.13
N ALA A 55 5.17 -14.15 -3.21
CA ALA A 55 6.25 -13.17 -3.18
C ALA A 55 5.75 -11.76 -2.78
N GLY A 56 4.60 -11.36 -3.30
CA GLY A 56 3.94 -10.10 -2.96
C GLY A 56 3.55 -10.02 -1.48
N ILE A 57 2.96 -11.08 -0.94
CA ILE A 57 2.57 -11.16 0.48
C ILE A 57 3.82 -11.10 1.37
N ILE A 58 4.86 -11.87 1.05
CA ILE A 58 6.10 -11.90 1.85
C ILE A 58 6.78 -10.53 1.82
N GLY A 59 7.05 -9.98 0.63
CA GLY A 59 7.72 -8.69 0.48
C GLY A 59 6.96 -7.55 1.15
N GLY A 60 5.65 -7.44 0.89
CA GLY A 60 4.81 -6.44 1.49
C GLY A 60 4.70 -6.57 3.02
N THR A 61 4.67 -7.80 3.55
CA THR A 61 4.64 -8.02 5.01
C THR A 61 5.95 -7.61 5.67
N ILE A 62 7.10 -7.96 5.07
CA ILE A 62 8.43 -7.60 5.59
C ILE A 62 8.60 -6.07 5.61
N ALA A 63 8.20 -5.37 4.56
CA ALA A 63 8.20 -3.91 4.54
C ALA A 63 7.45 -3.31 5.75
N GLN A 64 6.28 -3.87 6.05
CA GLN A 64 5.48 -3.40 7.18
C GLN A 64 6.07 -3.76 8.55
N TRP A 65 6.86 -4.84 8.65
CA TRP A 65 7.62 -5.16 9.87
C TRP A 65 8.65 -4.08 10.19
N PHE A 66 9.37 -3.57 9.18
CA PHE A 66 10.31 -2.47 9.39
C PHE A 66 9.62 -1.23 9.96
N LEU A 67 8.49 -0.83 9.40
CA LEU A 67 7.71 0.30 9.90
C LEU A 67 7.15 0.06 11.31
N TYR A 68 6.69 -1.17 11.59
CA TYR A 68 6.25 -1.56 12.92
C TYR A 68 7.39 -1.47 13.93
N TRP A 69 8.58 -1.98 13.60
CA TRP A 69 9.74 -1.92 14.49
C TRP A 69 10.23 -0.49 14.72
N ILE A 70 10.19 0.37 13.73
CA ILE A 70 10.45 1.80 13.90
C ILE A 70 9.51 2.39 14.98
N GLY A 71 8.23 2.04 14.95
CA GLY A 71 7.29 2.43 15.99
C GLY A 71 7.55 1.79 17.34
N ALA A 72 7.79 0.47 17.37
CA ALA A 72 7.91 -0.31 18.62
C ALA A 72 9.19 -0.01 19.41
N TYR A 73 10.32 0.17 18.72
CA TYR A 73 11.64 0.41 19.33
C TYR A 73 12.01 1.90 19.33
N GLY A 74 11.68 2.63 18.29
CA GLY A 74 11.91 4.06 18.22
C GLY A 74 10.98 4.84 19.15
N GLY A 75 9.75 4.39 19.24
CA GLY A 75 8.74 5.02 20.07
C GLY A 75 8.48 6.48 19.74
N ARG A 76 7.76 7.16 20.62
CA ARG A 76 7.41 8.58 20.51
C ARG A 76 8.65 9.50 20.45
N PRO A 77 9.72 9.32 21.27
CA PRO A 77 10.89 10.20 21.22
C PRO A 77 11.64 10.15 19.90
N PHE A 78 11.77 8.98 19.28
CA PHE A 78 12.41 8.83 17.99
C PHE A 78 11.63 9.55 16.89
N LEU A 79 10.31 9.40 16.88
CA LEU A 79 9.44 10.05 15.90
C LEU A 79 9.39 11.57 16.08
N GLN A 80 9.44 12.08 17.30
CA GLN A 80 9.55 13.51 17.56
C GLN A 80 10.86 14.09 17.02
N LYS A 81 11.96 13.32 17.11
CA LYS A 81 13.28 13.79 16.64
C LYS A 81 13.44 13.63 15.12
N TYR A 82 12.97 12.53 14.55
CA TYR A 82 13.23 12.15 13.15
C TYR A 82 11.98 12.14 12.27
N GLY A 83 10.79 12.20 12.84
CA GLY A 83 9.50 12.08 12.12
C GLY A 83 9.32 13.16 11.03
N LYS A 84 9.93 14.34 11.21
CA LYS A 84 9.93 15.41 10.19
C LYS A 84 10.53 14.96 8.85
N TYR A 85 11.48 14.05 8.86
CA TYR A 85 12.08 13.47 7.63
C TYR A 85 11.18 12.44 6.96
N LEU A 86 10.21 11.89 7.72
CA LEU A 86 9.20 10.92 7.26
C LEU A 86 7.83 11.59 7.07
N PHE A 87 7.76 12.93 7.11
CA PHE A 87 6.51 13.72 7.08
C PHE A 87 5.53 13.35 8.20
N ILE A 88 6.02 12.79 9.32
CA ILE A 88 5.23 12.41 10.48
C ILE A 88 5.37 13.52 11.52
N HIS A 89 4.24 14.12 11.90
CA HIS A 89 4.14 15.15 12.93
C HIS A 89 3.47 14.54 14.18
N ASP A 90 3.74 15.11 15.36
CA ASP A 90 3.16 14.66 16.64
C ASP A 90 1.65 14.48 16.58
N LYS A 91 0.96 15.39 15.89
CA LYS A 91 -0.48 15.32 15.67
C LYS A 91 -0.93 14.02 14.97
N HIS A 92 -0.12 13.50 14.06
CA HIS A 92 -0.42 12.22 13.37
C HIS A 92 -0.23 11.04 14.32
N ILE A 93 0.73 11.12 15.22
CA ILE A 93 0.99 10.10 16.25
C ILE A 93 -0.18 10.06 17.23
N ASP A 94 -0.58 11.22 17.77
CA ASP A 94 -1.72 11.33 18.69
C ASP A 94 -3.02 10.83 18.06
N LEU A 95 -3.24 11.17 16.79
CA LEU A 95 -4.43 10.75 16.06
C LEU A 95 -4.45 9.23 15.88
N ALA A 96 -3.31 8.65 15.57
CA ALA A 96 -3.17 7.21 15.39
C ALA A 96 -3.30 6.44 16.71
N GLU A 97 -2.70 6.93 17.81
CA GLU A 97 -2.89 6.35 19.15
C GLU A 97 -4.36 6.39 19.57
N ASN A 98 -5.04 7.53 19.37
CA ASN A 98 -6.46 7.67 19.67
C ASN A 98 -7.33 6.72 18.84
N TRP A 99 -7.00 6.53 17.55
CA TRP A 99 -7.68 5.56 16.70
C TRP A 99 -7.47 4.14 17.18
N PHE A 100 -6.24 3.80 17.56
CA PHE A 100 -5.90 2.49 18.11
C PHE A 100 -6.65 2.21 19.40
N ASN A 101 -6.70 3.19 20.30
CA ASN A 101 -7.42 3.08 21.59
C ASN A 101 -8.93 2.95 21.38
N LYS A 102 -9.49 3.63 20.37
CA LYS A 102 -10.93 3.63 20.10
C LYS A 102 -11.41 2.39 19.35
N TYR A 103 -10.65 1.94 18.34
CA TYR A 103 -11.09 0.90 17.40
C TYR A 103 -10.30 -0.40 17.53
N GLY A 104 -9.25 -0.41 18.33
CA GLY A 104 -8.42 -1.59 18.58
C GLY A 104 -7.67 -2.08 17.34
N ALA A 105 -7.25 -3.34 17.41
CA ALA A 105 -6.40 -3.95 16.39
C ALA A 105 -7.04 -4.07 14.98
N GLY A 106 -8.36 -4.05 14.88
CA GLY A 106 -9.06 -4.11 13.59
C GLY A 106 -8.74 -2.96 12.65
N VAL A 107 -8.31 -1.82 13.21
CA VAL A 107 -7.87 -0.66 12.42
C VAL A 107 -6.69 -1.01 11.51
N VAL A 108 -5.79 -1.91 11.95
CA VAL A 108 -4.65 -2.33 11.12
C VAL A 108 -5.11 -2.98 9.83
N PHE A 109 -6.14 -3.82 9.90
CA PHE A 109 -6.69 -4.47 8.72
C PHE A 109 -7.41 -3.46 7.81
N SER A 110 -8.36 -2.69 8.34
CA SER A 110 -9.18 -1.77 7.53
C SER A 110 -8.38 -0.60 6.94
N ALA A 111 -7.40 -0.06 7.68
CA ALA A 111 -6.55 1.02 7.20
C ALA A 111 -5.69 0.63 5.99
N ARG A 112 -5.41 -0.68 5.80
CA ARG A 112 -4.61 -1.15 4.67
C ARG A 112 -5.30 -1.00 3.31
N PHE A 113 -6.61 -0.82 3.29
CA PHE A 113 -7.36 -0.57 2.06
C PHE A 113 -7.43 0.93 1.71
N VAL A 114 -6.88 1.79 2.58
CA VAL A 114 -6.83 3.23 2.33
C VAL A 114 -5.41 3.60 1.87
N PRO A 115 -5.23 4.13 0.64
CA PRO A 115 -3.94 4.60 0.17
C PRO A 115 -3.29 5.57 1.19
N VAL A 116 -1.97 5.62 1.26
CA VAL A 116 -1.19 6.40 2.24
C VAL A 116 -1.32 5.87 3.67
N VAL A 117 -2.55 5.66 4.18
CA VAL A 117 -2.78 5.19 5.57
C VAL A 117 -2.27 3.76 5.76
N ARG A 118 -2.32 2.93 4.72
CA ARG A 118 -1.90 1.51 4.77
C ARG A 118 -0.45 1.30 5.21
N HIS A 119 0.46 2.21 4.86
CA HIS A 119 1.85 2.18 5.31
C HIS A 119 2.00 2.84 6.67
N ALA A 120 1.38 4.01 6.84
CA ALA A 120 1.47 4.80 8.05
C ALA A 120 0.95 4.07 9.30
N ILE A 121 -0.07 3.20 9.17
CA ILE A 121 -0.71 2.49 10.28
C ILE A 121 0.23 1.54 11.03
N SER A 122 1.31 1.08 10.39
CA SER A 122 2.27 0.15 10.99
C SER A 122 3.08 0.80 12.12
N ILE A 123 3.40 2.08 12.00
CA ILE A 123 4.15 2.83 13.02
C ILE A 123 3.32 3.00 14.31
N PRO A 124 2.07 3.49 14.28
CA PRO A 124 1.21 3.53 15.47
C PRO A 124 0.95 2.17 16.10
N ALA A 125 0.83 1.12 15.30
CA ALA A 125 0.70 -0.25 15.81
C ALA A 125 1.92 -0.65 16.64
N GLY A 126 3.12 -0.27 16.19
CA GLY A 126 4.36 -0.46 16.93
C GLY A 126 4.42 0.37 18.23
N ILE A 127 4.08 1.67 18.18
CA ILE A 127 4.03 2.56 19.34
C ILE A 127 3.08 2.03 20.41
N ALA A 128 1.89 1.58 20.00
CA ALA A 128 0.89 0.99 20.87
C ALA A 128 1.29 -0.41 21.39
N LYS A 129 2.51 -0.89 21.06
CA LYS A 129 3.04 -2.22 21.45
C LYS A 129 2.07 -3.36 21.15
N MET A 130 1.39 -3.28 20.01
CA MET A 130 0.50 -4.34 19.56
C MET A 130 1.29 -5.66 19.47
N PRO A 131 0.74 -6.82 19.90
CA PRO A 131 1.46 -8.09 19.77
C PRO A 131 1.85 -8.35 18.31
N PHE A 132 3.14 -8.62 18.07
CA PHE A 132 3.74 -8.74 16.75
C PHE A 132 2.99 -9.75 15.83
N TRP A 133 2.64 -10.91 16.39
CA TRP A 133 1.91 -11.93 15.63
C TRP A 133 0.50 -11.49 15.22
N LYS A 134 -0.17 -10.73 16.09
CA LYS A 134 -1.50 -10.17 15.76
C LYS A 134 -1.39 -9.11 14.65
N PHE A 135 -0.37 -8.24 14.73
CA PHE A 135 -0.07 -7.29 13.66
C PHE A 135 0.24 -8.00 12.34
N THR A 136 1.12 -9.02 12.37
CA THR A 136 1.51 -9.80 11.20
C THR A 136 0.31 -10.50 10.56
N SER A 137 -0.52 -11.17 11.35
CA SER A 137 -1.71 -11.88 10.83
C SER A 137 -2.67 -10.93 10.12
N LEU A 138 -2.96 -9.76 10.70
CA LEU A 138 -3.85 -8.77 10.09
C LEU A 138 -3.22 -8.16 8.83
N THR A 139 -1.89 -7.99 8.83
CA THR A 139 -1.14 -7.53 7.66
C THR A 139 -1.23 -8.53 6.53
N VAL A 140 -0.92 -9.81 6.78
CA VAL A 140 -0.99 -10.90 5.79
C VAL A 140 -2.40 -11.02 5.23
N LEU A 141 -3.42 -11.03 6.09
CA LEU A 141 -4.82 -11.10 5.67
C LEU A 141 -5.22 -9.97 4.72
N ALA A 142 -4.71 -8.75 4.94
CA ALA A 142 -4.98 -7.62 4.06
C ALA A 142 -4.13 -7.66 2.77
N MET A 143 -2.89 -8.20 2.84
CA MET A 143 -2.00 -8.32 1.67
C MET A 143 -2.49 -9.33 0.66
N ILE A 144 -3.19 -10.39 1.08
CA ILE A 144 -3.72 -11.42 0.17
C ILE A 144 -4.63 -10.81 -0.91
N PRO A 145 -5.78 -10.18 -0.59
CA PRO A 145 -6.67 -9.63 -1.60
C PRO A 145 -6.01 -8.51 -2.41
N TRP A 146 -5.12 -7.73 -1.78
CA TRP A 146 -4.39 -6.65 -2.46
C TRP A 146 -3.43 -7.19 -3.52
N SER A 147 -2.62 -8.19 -3.18
CA SER A 147 -1.69 -8.82 -4.11
C SER A 147 -2.42 -9.51 -5.26
N ILE A 148 -3.48 -10.28 -4.96
CA ILE A 148 -4.30 -10.94 -5.98
C ILE A 148 -4.87 -9.91 -6.96
N LEU A 149 -5.45 -8.82 -6.44
CA LEU A 149 -6.08 -7.79 -7.25
C LEU A 149 -5.09 -7.16 -8.23
N PHE A 150 -3.96 -6.64 -7.73
CA PHE A 150 -3.04 -5.89 -8.59
C PHE A 150 -2.24 -6.80 -9.53
N ILE A 151 -1.90 -8.02 -9.12
CA ILE A 151 -1.27 -9.01 -10.00
C ILE A 151 -2.24 -9.43 -11.11
N TYR A 152 -3.51 -9.67 -10.79
CA TYR A 152 -4.53 -10.01 -11.78
C TYR A 152 -4.75 -8.87 -12.79
N LEU A 153 -4.91 -7.64 -12.29
CA LEU A 153 -5.06 -6.46 -13.14
C LEU A 153 -3.82 -6.26 -14.03
N GLY A 154 -2.63 -6.41 -13.48
CA GLY A 154 -1.37 -6.30 -14.22
C GLY A 154 -1.24 -7.36 -15.30
N GLY A 155 -1.68 -8.60 -15.04
CA GLY A 155 -1.72 -9.67 -16.06
C GLY A 155 -2.67 -9.35 -17.19
N LYS A 156 -3.88 -8.87 -16.88
CA LYS A 156 -4.86 -8.44 -17.89
C LYS A 156 -4.40 -7.22 -18.70
N LEU A 157 -3.73 -6.28 -18.07
CA LEU A 157 -3.10 -5.15 -18.75
C LEU A 157 -1.90 -5.61 -19.58
N GLY A 158 -1.12 -6.58 -19.09
CA GLY A 158 0.03 -7.14 -19.78
C GLY A 158 -0.31 -7.81 -21.10
N GLU A 159 -1.46 -8.48 -21.19
CA GLU A 159 -2.01 -9.03 -22.42
C GLU A 159 -2.29 -7.94 -23.48
N ASN A 160 -2.50 -6.68 -23.07
CA ASN A 160 -2.83 -5.53 -23.88
C ASN A 160 -1.86 -4.35 -23.71
N TRP A 161 -0.61 -4.61 -23.31
CA TRP A 161 0.37 -3.57 -22.97
C TRP A 161 0.60 -2.55 -24.10
N ALA A 162 0.54 -3.00 -25.35
CA ALA A 162 0.63 -2.13 -26.52
C ALA A 162 -0.52 -1.10 -26.63
N ASN A 163 -1.65 -1.37 -25.98
CA ASN A 163 -2.85 -0.52 -26.03
C ASN A 163 -3.10 0.24 -24.71
N ILE A 164 -2.13 0.19 -23.79
CA ILE A 164 -2.28 0.77 -22.43
C ILE A 164 -2.50 2.27 -22.46
N GLU A 165 -1.86 2.99 -23.37
CA GLU A 165 -2.04 4.45 -23.49
C GLU A 165 -3.48 4.78 -23.89
N ASP A 166 -4.07 4.04 -24.82
CA ASP A 166 -5.45 4.22 -25.25
C ASP A 166 -6.45 3.82 -24.16
N VAL A 167 -6.22 2.72 -23.47
CA VAL A 167 -7.06 2.26 -22.37
C VAL A 167 -6.95 3.20 -21.16
N ALA A 168 -5.73 3.59 -20.77
CA ALA A 168 -5.50 4.52 -19.68
C ALA A 168 -6.16 5.88 -19.95
N SER A 169 -5.99 6.45 -21.15
CA SER A 169 -6.59 7.73 -21.51
C SER A 169 -8.12 7.69 -21.45
N LYS A 170 -8.73 6.59 -21.87
CA LYS A 170 -10.19 6.41 -21.89
C LYS A 170 -10.80 6.28 -20.48
N TYR A 171 -10.09 5.70 -19.53
CA TYR A 171 -10.62 5.46 -18.17
C TYR A 171 -10.09 6.43 -17.12
N THR A 172 -8.98 7.13 -17.36
CA THR A 172 -8.41 8.09 -16.40
C THR A 172 -9.39 9.23 -16.13
N LEU A 173 -9.98 9.83 -17.14
CA LEU A 173 -10.90 10.95 -16.96
C LEU A 173 -12.18 10.55 -16.21
N PRO A 174 -12.92 9.48 -16.58
CA PRO A 174 -14.08 9.01 -15.82
C PRO A 174 -13.73 8.67 -14.36
N PHE A 175 -12.56 8.07 -14.12
CA PHE A 175 -12.13 7.70 -12.76
C PHE A 175 -11.83 8.93 -11.90
N VAL A 176 -11.14 9.92 -12.45
CA VAL A 176 -10.86 11.21 -11.77
C VAL A 176 -12.16 11.96 -11.48
N VAL A 177 -13.09 12.00 -12.43
CA VAL A 177 -14.40 12.63 -12.26
C VAL A 177 -15.20 11.91 -11.18
N ALA A 178 -15.24 10.57 -11.19
CA ALA A 178 -15.93 9.79 -10.16
C ALA A 178 -15.33 10.00 -8.77
N ALA A 179 -13.99 10.00 -8.65
CA ALA A 179 -13.31 10.29 -7.40
C ALA A 179 -13.63 11.71 -6.89
N PHE A 180 -13.61 12.70 -7.78
CA PHE A 180 -13.96 14.08 -7.45
C PHE A 180 -15.43 14.21 -6.99
N VAL A 181 -16.35 13.56 -7.67
CA VAL A 181 -17.79 13.54 -7.29
C VAL A 181 -17.97 12.91 -5.92
N ILE A 182 -17.30 11.78 -5.62
CA ILE A 182 -17.37 11.13 -4.31
C ILE A 182 -16.84 12.06 -3.22
N ILE A 183 -15.73 12.74 -3.45
CA ILE A 183 -15.16 13.72 -2.51
C ILE A 183 -16.12 14.88 -2.27
N VAL A 184 -16.71 15.45 -3.34
CA VAL A 184 -17.68 16.55 -3.23
C VAL A 184 -18.93 16.10 -2.47
N LEU A 185 -19.49 14.93 -2.80
CA LEU A 185 -20.63 14.35 -2.09
C LEU A 185 -20.32 14.14 -0.61
N TYR A 186 -19.13 13.61 -0.28
CA TYR A 186 -18.70 13.46 1.11
C TYR A 186 -18.69 14.78 1.87
N PHE A 187 -18.13 15.85 1.28
CA PHE A 187 -18.10 17.18 1.89
C PHE A 187 -19.49 17.81 2.03
N VAL A 188 -20.36 17.64 1.03
CA VAL A 188 -21.76 18.12 1.07
C VAL A 188 -22.52 17.39 2.17
N PHE A 189 -22.45 16.06 2.26
CA PHE A 189 -23.10 15.29 3.32
C PHE A 189 -22.58 15.64 4.72
N LYS A 190 -21.28 15.85 4.86
CA LYS A 190 -20.68 16.28 6.13
C LYS A 190 -21.21 17.65 6.56
N ARG A 191 -21.32 18.59 5.62
CA ARG A 191 -21.80 19.97 5.90
C ARG A 191 -23.28 20.01 6.25
N THR A 192 -24.10 19.14 5.66
CA THR A 192 -25.54 19.04 5.97
C THR A 192 -25.80 18.39 7.32
N ARG A 193 -24.95 17.44 7.77
CA ARG A 193 -25.05 16.86 9.12
C ARG A 193 -24.67 17.85 10.22
N THR A 194 -23.69 18.73 9.99
CA THR A 194 -23.24 19.71 11.00
C THR A 194 -24.25 20.88 11.21
N LYS A 195 -25.23 21.06 10.31
CA LYS A 195 -26.27 22.09 10.44
C LYS A 195 -27.56 21.59 11.14
N ARG A 196 -27.61 20.32 11.57
CA ARG A 196 -28.78 19.73 12.23
C ARG A 196 -28.54 19.38 13.71
N VAL A 197 -27.47 19.93 14.33
CA VAL A 197 -27.23 19.86 15.78
C VAL A 197 -27.24 21.26 16.36
#